data_4f8e16a0de3d97eb291dd7bfaa3f5d69
#
_entry.id   4f8e16a0de3d97eb291dd7bfaa3f5d69
#
_cell.length_a   1.000
_cell.length_b   1.000
_cell.length_c   1.000
_cell.angle_alpha   90.00
_cell.angle_beta   90.00
_cell.angle_gamma   90.00
#
_symmetry.space_group_name_H-M   'P 1'
#
loop_
_entity.id
_entity.type
_entity.pdbx_description
1 polymer ?
#
loop_
_entity_poly.entity_id
_entity_poly.type
_entity_poly.pdbx_seq_one_letter_code
_entity_poly.pdbx_strand_id
1 'polypeptide(L)'
;MTRRSSGYWRVTINHPPLNIFGPYLIPQLNEAITAIETDDQVKVVVFDSAIPGFFLTHYDFLAKVEDPTSLPPGPTGLQPLLDILVRLSRAPVVSIASIRGRATGVGSELALACDMRFASREKAILSHFEVGAGIVPGGGPMARLPRLMGRGRGLKVLLGADDISGALAERYGYVNRALPDGQLDEFVDALATRIASFDKRAISETKRFVDVASLPPDYELAPE
;
A
#
# COMPACT_ATOMS: atom_id res chain seq x y z
N MET A 1 -11.63 -3.33 -10.26
CA MET A 1 -12.25 -3.22 -8.93
C MET A 1 -13.52 -4.06 -8.88
N THR A 2 -13.71 -4.85 -7.80
CA THR A 2 -14.84 -5.77 -7.62
C THR A 2 -15.53 -5.47 -6.29
N ARG A 3 -16.86 -5.37 -6.29
CA ARG A 3 -17.65 -5.21 -5.07
C ARG A 3 -18.05 -6.61 -4.56
N ARG A 4 -17.52 -7.01 -3.39
CA ARG A 4 -17.89 -8.24 -2.70
C ARG A 4 -19.23 -8.08 -1.96
N SER A 5 -19.43 -6.87 -1.43
CA SER A 5 -20.71 -6.39 -0.87
C SER A 5 -20.74 -4.85 -1.01
N SER A 6 -21.81 -4.19 -0.58
CA SER A 6 -21.85 -2.72 -0.52
C SER A 6 -20.75 -2.13 0.35
N GLY A 7 -20.39 -2.81 1.46
CA GLY A 7 -19.37 -2.35 2.40
C GLY A 7 -17.97 -2.92 2.19
N TYR A 8 -17.79 -3.91 1.31
CA TYR A 8 -16.49 -4.56 1.08
C TYR A 8 -16.15 -4.58 -0.41
N TRP A 9 -15.06 -3.90 -0.79
CA TRP A 9 -14.54 -3.85 -2.15
C TRP A 9 -13.16 -4.48 -2.25
N ARG A 10 -12.81 -4.94 -3.46
CA ARG A 10 -11.49 -5.49 -3.79
C ARG A 10 -10.92 -4.77 -5.02
N VAL A 11 -9.69 -4.28 -4.89
CA VAL A 11 -8.90 -3.70 -5.98
C VAL A 11 -7.81 -4.69 -6.32
N THR A 12 -7.99 -5.41 -7.43
CA THR A 12 -7.04 -6.42 -7.89
C THR A 12 -6.12 -5.80 -8.95
N ILE A 13 -4.84 -5.74 -8.67
CA ILE A 13 -3.82 -5.25 -9.60
C ILE A 13 -3.56 -6.35 -10.63
N ASN A 14 -3.64 -5.99 -11.91
CA ASN A 14 -3.46 -6.93 -13.01
C ASN A 14 -2.76 -6.26 -14.19
N HIS A 15 -1.43 -6.26 -14.15
CA HIS A 15 -0.57 -5.72 -15.20
C HIS A 15 0.56 -6.71 -15.51
N PRO A 16 0.27 -7.74 -16.35
CA PRO A 16 1.26 -8.76 -16.66
C PRO A 16 2.47 -8.18 -17.41
N PRO A 17 3.65 -8.83 -17.32
CA PRO A 17 3.87 -10.07 -16.59
C PRO A 17 4.24 -9.90 -15.11
N LEU A 18 4.62 -8.72 -14.62
CA LEU A 18 5.30 -8.51 -13.34
C LEU A 18 4.58 -7.49 -12.43
N ASN A 19 3.44 -6.95 -12.83
CA ASN A 19 2.82 -5.82 -12.13
C ASN A 19 3.81 -4.65 -11.92
N ILE A 20 4.57 -4.28 -12.95
CA ILE A 20 5.42 -3.09 -12.92
C ILE A 20 4.51 -1.86 -12.85
N PHE A 21 4.80 -0.97 -11.90
CA PHE A 21 4.09 0.29 -11.77
C PHE A 21 4.61 1.30 -12.81
N GLY A 22 3.70 1.94 -13.53
CA GLY A 22 4.07 2.94 -14.54
C GLY A 22 3.03 4.07 -14.63
N PRO A 23 3.30 5.10 -15.45
CA PRO A 23 2.44 6.28 -15.57
C PRO A 23 0.99 5.92 -15.94
N TYR A 24 0.78 4.84 -16.67
CA TYR A 24 -0.54 4.32 -17.05
C TYR A 24 -1.36 3.76 -15.87
N LEU A 25 -0.74 3.35 -14.75
CA LEU A 25 -1.46 2.89 -13.55
C LEU A 25 -1.89 4.04 -12.64
N ILE A 26 -1.24 5.19 -12.74
CA ILE A 26 -1.56 6.37 -11.91
C ILE A 26 -3.02 6.80 -12.07
N PRO A 27 -3.54 7.03 -13.30
CA PRO A 27 -4.95 7.41 -13.48
C PRO A 27 -5.92 6.35 -12.95
N GLN A 28 -5.62 5.06 -13.17
CA GLN A 28 -6.47 3.96 -12.72
C GLN A 28 -6.53 3.86 -11.20
N LEU A 29 -5.39 4.01 -10.51
CA LEU A 29 -5.35 4.05 -9.05
C LEU A 29 -6.05 5.31 -8.52
N ASN A 30 -5.84 6.46 -9.13
CA ASN A 30 -6.52 7.70 -8.75
C ASN A 30 -8.05 7.57 -8.86
N GLU A 31 -8.55 6.95 -9.94
CA GLU A 31 -9.97 6.65 -10.10
C GLU A 31 -10.48 5.72 -8.99
N ALA A 32 -9.74 4.65 -8.70
CA ALA A 32 -10.10 3.70 -7.64
C ALA A 32 -10.14 4.38 -6.26
N ILE A 33 -9.13 5.19 -5.93
CA ILE A 33 -9.09 5.92 -4.65
C ILE A 33 -10.21 6.94 -4.55
N THR A 34 -10.48 7.69 -5.63
CA THR A 34 -11.60 8.64 -5.66
C THR A 34 -12.94 7.94 -5.45
N ALA A 35 -13.15 6.78 -6.08
CA ALA A 35 -14.37 5.99 -5.87
C ALA A 35 -14.50 5.50 -4.42
N ILE A 36 -13.40 5.09 -3.79
CA ILE A 36 -13.37 4.65 -2.39
C ILE A 36 -13.69 5.82 -1.44
N GLU A 37 -13.15 7.00 -1.70
CA GLU A 37 -13.38 8.19 -0.86
C GLU A 37 -14.80 8.72 -0.94
N THR A 38 -15.44 8.60 -2.10
CA THR A 38 -16.74 9.23 -2.40
C THR A 38 -17.94 8.30 -2.21
N ASP A 39 -17.74 6.98 -2.11
CA ASP A 39 -18.84 6.04 -1.89
C ASP A 39 -19.25 5.98 -0.42
N ASP A 40 -20.54 6.21 -0.17
CA ASP A 40 -21.09 6.27 1.18
C ASP A 40 -21.25 4.90 1.87
N GLN A 41 -21.17 3.81 1.11
CA GLN A 41 -21.43 2.46 1.62
C GLN A 41 -20.15 1.68 1.91
N VAL A 42 -19.08 1.92 1.15
CA VAL A 42 -17.82 1.18 1.33
C VAL A 42 -17.20 1.47 2.70
N LYS A 43 -16.75 0.42 3.36
CA LYS A 43 -16.15 0.45 4.70
C LYS A 43 -14.76 -0.17 4.72
N VAL A 44 -14.55 -1.14 3.83
CA VAL A 44 -13.27 -1.87 3.70
C VAL A 44 -12.91 -2.04 2.24
N VAL A 45 -11.64 -1.82 1.93
CA VAL A 45 -11.05 -2.13 0.63
C VAL A 45 -9.84 -3.04 0.81
N VAL A 46 -9.78 -4.11 0.02
CA VAL A 46 -8.62 -5.01 -0.03
C VAL A 46 -7.90 -4.81 -1.36
N PHE A 47 -6.59 -4.54 -1.29
CA PHE A 47 -5.70 -4.52 -2.44
C PHE A 47 -5.00 -5.86 -2.55
N ASP A 48 -5.09 -6.49 -3.71
CA ASP A 48 -4.42 -7.74 -4.04
C ASP A 48 -3.92 -7.76 -5.49
N SER A 49 -3.44 -8.90 -5.95
CA SER A 49 -2.89 -9.08 -7.29
C SER A 49 -3.43 -10.33 -7.97
N ALA A 50 -3.67 -10.21 -9.27
CA ALA A 50 -3.97 -11.34 -10.15
C ALA A 50 -2.70 -12.02 -10.70
N ILE A 51 -1.51 -11.41 -10.54
CA ILE A 51 -0.27 -11.92 -11.13
C ILE A 51 0.46 -12.81 -10.12
N PRO A 52 0.62 -14.12 -10.40
CA PRO A 52 1.34 -15.01 -9.51
C PRO A 52 2.78 -14.54 -9.23
N GLY A 53 3.16 -14.54 -7.94
CA GLY A 53 4.49 -14.14 -7.51
C GLY A 53 4.73 -12.62 -7.39
N PHE A 54 3.75 -11.79 -7.76
CA PHE A 54 3.89 -10.34 -7.71
C PHE A 54 2.63 -9.68 -7.12
N PHE A 55 2.82 -8.84 -6.12
CA PHE A 55 1.78 -7.94 -5.63
C PHE A 55 1.75 -6.68 -6.51
N LEU A 56 2.72 -5.82 -6.37
CA LEU A 56 3.03 -4.69 -7.22
C LEU A 56 4.53 -4.44 -7.10
N THR A 57 5.19 -4.16 -8.22
CA THR A 57 6.63 -3.97 -8.21
C THR A 57 7.02 -2.49 -8.27
N HIS A 58 8.27 -2.23 -8.57
CA HIS A 58 8.85 -0.89 -8.65
C HIS A 58 8.26 -0.06 -9.79
N TYR A 59 8.61 1.22 -9.80
CA TYR A 59 8.33 2.10 -10.92
C TYR A 59 9.07 1.62 -12.18
N ASP A 60 8.43 1.75 -13.34
CA ASP A 60 9.02 1.38 -14.63
C ASP A 60 10.20 2.29 -14.98
N PHE A 61 11.42 1.78 -14.89
CA PHE A 61 12.64 2.52 -15.24
C PHE A 61 12.77 2.82 -16.74
N LEU A 62 11.97 2.17 -17.58
CA LEU A 62 11.93 2.44 -19.02
C LEU A 62 10.89 3.52 -19.36
N ALA A 63 10.02 3.89 -18.42
CA ALA A 63 9.10 5.00 -18.60
C ALA A 63 9.90 6.31 -18.68
N LYS A 64 9.49 7.21 -19.57
CA LYS A 64 10.12 8.53 -19.67
C LYS A 64 9.90 9.32 -18.39
N VAL A 65 10.89 10.07 -17.97
CA VAL A 65 10.81 10.89 -16.73
C VAL A 65 9.68 11.92 -16.85
N GLU A 66 9.42 12.42 -18.05
CA GLU A 66 8.37 13.39 -18.34
C GLU A 66 6.94 12.82 -18.14
N ASP A 67 6.76 11.51 -18.30
CA ASP A 67 5.44 10.89 -18.23
C ASP A 67 4.76 11.10 -16.85
N PRO A 68 5.42 10.86 -15.68
CA PRO A 68 4.82 11.17 -14.40
C PRO A 68 4.78 12.66 -14.06
N THR A 69 5.77 13.45 -14.50
CA THR A 69 5.83 14.89 -14.24
C THR A 69 4.90 15.70 -15.13
N SER A 70 4.38 15.11 -16.20
CA SER A 70 3.37 15.75 -17.06
C SER A 70 1.96 15.72 -16.45
N LEU A 71 1.72 14.87 -15.46
CA LEU A 71 0.45 14.84 -14.75
C LEU A 71 0.41 15.95 -13.69
N PRO A 72 -0.72 16.67 -13.58
CA PRO A 72 -0.86 17.71 -12.58
C PRO A 72 -0.82 17.12 -11.16
N PRO A 73 -0.41 17.92 -10.16
CA PRO A 73 -0.58 17.54 -8.76
C PRO A 73 -2.01 17.12 -8.45
N GLY A 74 -2.16 16.16 -7.54
CA GLY A 74 -3.46 15.70 -7.10
C GLY A 74 -4.16 16.69 -6.14
N PRO A 75 -5.33 16.34 -5.60
CA PRO A 75 -6.11 17.17 -4.68
C PRO A 75 -5.37 17.62 -3.42
N THR A 76 -4.36 16.88 -2.97
CA THR A 76 -3.51 17.26 -1.82
C THR A 76 -2.43 18.28 -2.17
N GLY A 77 -2.25 18.61 -3.44
CA GLY A 77 -1.14 19.44 -3.94
C GLY A 77 0.17 18.67 -4.15
N LEU A 78 0.20 17.39 -3.81
CA LEU A 78 1.36 16.52 -3.96
C LEU A 78 1.43 15.93 -5.38
N GLN A 79 2.61 15.46 -5.77
CA GLN A 79 2.79 14.71 -7.03
C GLN A 79 1.85 13.50 -7.09
N PRO A 80 1.40 13.08 -8.27
CA PRO A 80 0.28 12.14 -8.43
C PRO A 80 0.39 10.83 -7.63
N LEU A 81 1.55 10.20 -7.63
CA LEU A 81 1.74 8.97 -6.87
C LEU A 81 1.63 9.22 -5.36
N LEU A 82 2.32 10.25 -4.87
CA LEU A 82 2.32 10.56 -3.44
C LEU A 82 0.92 11.03 -2.97
N ASP A 83 0.22 11.81 -3.81
CA ASP A 83 -1.19 12.18 -3.59
C ASP A 83 -2.08 10.95 -3.37
N ILE A 84 -1.99 9.96 -4.27
CA ILE A 84 -2.74 8.70 -4.18
C ILE A 84 -2.44 7.98 -2.86
N LEU A 85 -1.17 7.87 -2.48
CA LEU A 85 -0.75 7.17 -1.25
C LEU A 85 -1.20 7.91 0.02
N VAL A 86 -1.18 9.23 0.01
CA VAL A 86 -1.65 10.06 1.13
C VAL A 86 -3.17 9.95 1.27
N ARG A 87 -3.90 10.09 0.17
CA ARG A 87 -5.36 9.95 0.14
C ARG A 87 -5.80 8.57 0.60
N LEU A 88 -5.17 7.51 0.11
CA LEU A 88 -5.44 6.13 0.57
C LEU A 88 -5.29 6.00 2.08
N SER A 89 -4.20 6.52 2.64
CA SER A 89 -3.96 6.45 4.08
C SER A 89 -5.03 7.18 4.90
N ARG A 90 -5.63 8.24 4.36
CA ARG A 90 -6.62 9.10 5.04
C ARG A 90 -8.06 8.81 4.65
N ALA A 91 -8.29 7.92 3.68
CA ALA A 91 -9.63 7.57 3.24
C ALA A 91 -10.49 7.10 4.43
N PRO A 92 -11.80 7.47 4.48
CA PRO A 92 -12.69 7.15 5.59
C PRO A 92 -13.15 5.67 5.57
N VAL A 93 -12.27 4.79 5.09
CA VAL A 93 -12.45 3.34 4.99
C VAL A 93 -11.21 2.62 5.50
N VAL A 94 -11.34 1.37 5.87
CA VAL A 94 -10.19 0.53 6.20
C VAL A 94 -9.59 -0.06 4.94
N SER A 95 -8.30 0.16 4.72
CA SER A 95 -7.55 -0.38 3.60
C SER A 95 -6.63 -1.53 4.04
N ILE A 96 -6.65 -2.63 3.30
CA ILE A 96 -5.89 -3.84 3.60
C ILE A 96 -5.07 -4.24 2.38
N ALA A 97 -3.75 -4.40 2.52
CA ALA A 97 -2.91 -5.04 1.52
C ALA A 97 -2.81 -6.55 1.79
N SER A 98 -3.23 -7.37 0.82
CA SER A 98 -3.08 -8.82 0.82
C SER A 98 -1.92 -9.21 -0.11
N ILE A 99 -0.75 -9.48 0.49
CA ILE A 99 0.53 -9.56 -0.22
C ILE A 99 0.91 -11.01 -0.46
N ARG A 100 0.75 -11.47 -1.71
CA ARG A 100 1.17 -12.81 -2.14
C ARG A 100 2.21 -12.69 -3.26
N GLY A 101 3.45 -12.45 -2.91
CA GLY A 101 4.53 -12.25 -3.86
C GLY A 101 5.29 -10.95 -3.61
N ARG A 102 5.97 -10.47 -4.65
CA ARG A 102 6.83 -9.28 -4.56
C ARG A 102 6.02 -7.99 -4.41
N ALA A 103 6.32 -7.26 -3.33
CA ALA A 103 5.88 -5.89 -3.08
C ALA A 103 7.14 -5.03 -2.93
N THR A 104 7.65 -4.45 -4.02
CA THR A 104 8.95 -3.78 -4.05
C THR A 104 8.84 -2.35 -4.57
N GLY A 105 9.63 -1.43 -4.03
CA GLY A 105 9.55 -0.02 -4.40
C GLY A 105 8.13 0.53 -4.22
N VAL A 106 7.52 1.05 -5.29
CA VAL A 106 6.13 1.56 -5.27
C VAL A 106 5.14 0.55 -4.75
N GLY A 107 5.34 -0.74 -5.00
CA GLY A 107 4.46 -1.79 -4.47
C GLY A 107 4.53 -1.90 -2.95
N SER A 108 5.71 -1.72 -2.38
CA SER A 108 5.89 -1.62 -0.93
C SER A 108 5.31 -0.32 -0.38
N GLU A 109 5.47 0.79 -1.08
CA GLU A 109 4.92 2.10 -0.70
C GLU A 109 3.38 2.09 -0.69
N LEU A 110 2.74 1.45 -1.69
CA LEU A 110 1.29 1.23 -1.69
C LEU A 110 0.84 0.38 -0.50
N ALA A 111 1.57 -0.71 -0.21
CA ALA A 111 1.28 -1.54 0.95
C ALA A 111 1.43 -0.77 2.26
N LEU A 112 2.45 0.10 2.39
CA LEU A 112 2.67 0.97 3.56
C LEU A 112 1.61 2.06 3.69
N ALA A 113 0.99 2.48 2.59
CA ALA A 113 -0.11 3.44 2.60
C ALA A 113 -1.44 2.80 3.03
N CYS A 114 -1.59 1.48 2.95
CA CYS A 114 -2.73 0.77 3.52
C CYS A 114 -2.68 0.76 5.05
N ASP A 115 -3.85 0.70 5.70
CA ASP A 115 -3.96 0.63 7.16
C ASP A 115 -3.38 -0.68 7.70
N MET A 116 -3.66 -1.79 7.04
CA MET A 116 -3.18 -3.11 7.45
C MET A 116 -2.53 -3.85 6.28
N ARG A 117 -1.59 -4.72 6.59
CA ARG A 117 -0.83 -5.57 5.65
C ARG A 117 -0.80 -6.99 6.15
N PHE A 118 -1.30 -7.91 5.34
CA PHE A 118 -1.19 -9.35 5.57
C PHE A 118 -0.42 -9.99 4.43
N ALA A 119 0.45 -10.93 4.73
CA ALA A 119 1.38 -11.47 3.76
C ALA A 119 1.38 -13.00 3.74
N SER A 120 1.62 -13.59 2.57
CA SER A 120 2.00 -15.00 2.50
C SER A 120 3.36 -15.19 3.16
N ARG A 121 3.45 -16.10 4.12
CA ARG A 121 4.69 -16.40 4.84
C ARG A 121 5.77 -16.91 3.91
N GLU A 122 5.40 -17.73 2.95
CA GLU A 122 6.30 -18.43 2.03
C GLU A 122 6.61 -17.64 0.77
N LYS A 123 5.64 -16.84 0.28
CA LYS A 123 5.74 -16.22 -1.06
C LYS A 123 5.97 -14.71 -1.03
N ALA A 124 5.58 -14.03 0.06
CA ALA A 124 5.73 -12.60 0.11
C ALA A 124 7.19 -12.18 0.23
N ILE A 125 7.56 -11.19 -0.57
CA ILE A 125 8.86 -10.54 -0.56
C ILE A 125 8.60 -9.03 -0.57
N LEU A 126 9.07 -8.32 0.45
CA LEU A 126 9.01 -6.87 0.54
C LEU A 126 10.42 -6.29 0.40
N SER A 127 10.57 -5.18 -0.31
CA SER A 127 11.88 -4.57 -0.50
C SER A 127 11.76 -3.08 -0.83
N HIS A 128 12.76 -2.32 -0.38
CA HIS A 128 13.10 -0.97 -0.86
C HIS A 128 14.53 -1.01 -1.38
N PHE A 129 14.69 -1.13 -2.68
CA PHE A 129 15.99 -1.28 -3.32
C PHE A 129 16.56 0.05 -3.85
N GLU A 130 15.83 1.13 -3.71
CA GLU A 130 16.06 2.43 -4.33
C GLU A 130 17.46 2.97 -4.03
N VAL A 131 17.92 2.86 -2.77
CA VAL A 131 19.26 3.34 -2.37
C VAL A 131 20.36 2.53 -3.06
N GLY A 132 20.17 1.23 -3.26
CA GLY A 132 21.07 0.39 -4.06
C GLY A 132 21.16 0.79 -5.52
N ALA A 133 20.14 1.47 -6.06
CA ALA A 133 20.12 2.06 -7.40
C ALA A 133 20.53 3.54 -7.41
N GLY A 134 20.98 4.11 -6.29
CA GLY A 134 21.37 5.52 -6.18
C GLY A 134 20.18 6.49 -6.13
N ILE A 135 19.00 6.02 -5.76
CA ILE A 135 17.74 6.79 -5.74
C ILE A 135 17.22 6.88 -4.31
N VAL A 136 16.64 8.02 -3.94
CA VAL A 136 15.90 8.18 -2.68
C VAL A 136 14.46 7.70 -2.90
N PRO A 137 13.91 6.83 -2.01
CA PRO A 137 12.52 6.39 -2.12
C PRO A 137 11.53 7.55 -2.07
N GLY A 138 10.57 7.60 -3.01
CA GLY A 138 9.69 8.76 -3.21
C GLY A 138 8.32 8.69 -2.56
N GLY A 139 7.82 7.50 -2.20
CA GLY A 139 6.44 7.29 -1.70
C GLY A 139 6.28 7.33 -0.17
N GLY A 140 7.23 7.94 0.54
CA GLY A 140 7.17 8.15 1.97
C GLY A 140 7.55 6.98 2.88
N PRO A 141 8.31 5.95 2.45
CA PRO A 141 8.69 4.85 3.32
C PRO A 141 9.65 5.28 4.43
N MET A 142 10.42 6.35 4.21
CA MET A 142 11.33 6.92 5.21
C MET A 142 10.60 7.47 6.44
N ALA A 143 9.38 7.96 6.27
CA ALA A 143 8.53 8.42 7.37
C ALA A 143 7.69 7.30 7.97
N ARG A 144 7.24 6.33 7.16
CA ARG A 144 6.33 5.24 7.57
C ARG A 144 7.05 4.10 8.28
N LEU A 145 8.17 3.60 7.73
CA LEU A 145 8.88 2.44 8.28
C LEU A 145 9.41 2.65 9.70
N PRO A 146 10.06 3.78 10.04
CA PRO A 146 10.52 4.01 11.41
C PRO A 146 9.38 4.06 12.44
N ARG A 147 8.18 4.51 12.03
CA ARG A 147 6.98 4.51 12.89
C ARG A 147 6.44 3.10 13.14
N LEU A 148 6.54 2.22 12.14
CA LEU A 148 6.08 0.84 12.24
C LEU A 148 7.04 -0.07 13.00
N MET A 149 8.36 0.07 12.77
CA MET A 149 9.33 -0.93 13.23
C MET A 149 10.53 -0.36 14.02
N GLY A 150 10.53 0.93 14.26
CA GLY A 150 11.63 1.65 14.89
C GLY A 150 12.77 1.99 13.91
N ARG A 151 13.58 2.99 14.30
CA ARG A 151 14.63 3.58 13.46
C ARG A 151 15.63 2.55 12.90
N GLY A 152 16.13 1.65 13.75
CA GLY A 152 17.19 0.71 13.34
C GLY A 152 16.74 -0.27 12.27
N ARG A 153 15.54 -0.84 12.41
CA ARG A 153 14.96 -1.74 11.40
C ARG A 153 14.56 -0.97 10.14
N GLY A 154 13.99 0.22 10.28
CA GLY A 154 13.68 1.10 9.15
C GLY A 154 14.92 1.39 8.30
N LEU A 155 16.03 1.79 8.92
CA LEU A 155 17.31 2.02 8.23
C LEU A 155 17.84 0.75 7.58
N LYS A 156 17.75 -0.42 8.28
CA LYS A 156 18.19 -1.70 7.69
C LYS A 156 17.40 -2.06 6.43
N VAL A 157 16.08 -1.84 6.41
CA VAL A 157 15.25 -2.08 5.22
C VAL A 157 15.62 -1.15 4.09
N LEU A 158 15.72 0.16 4.37
CA LEU A 158 15.95 1.18 3.35
C LEU A 158 17.38 1.18 2.80
N LEU A 159 18.38 1.08 3.68
CA LEU A 159 19.80 1.18 3.28
C LEU A 159 20.40 -0.18 2.91
N GLY A 160 19.86 -1.28 3.45
CA GLY A 160 20.29 -2.62 3.09
C GLY A 160 19.86 -3.03 1.69
N ALA A 161 18.76 -2.45 1.19
CA ALA A 161 18.19 -2.71 -0.13
C ALA A 161 17.95 -4.20 -0.41
N ASP A 162 17.80 -5.00 0.65
CA ASP A 162 17.63 -6.46 0.60
C ASP A 162 16.14 -6.85 0.49
N ASP A 163 15.93 -8.07 0.00
CA ASP A 163 14.64 -8.74 0.06
C ASP A 163 14.30 -9.16 1.50
N ILE A 164 13.11 -8.82 1.96
CA ILE A 164 12.57 -9.18 3.26
C ILE A 164 11.45 -10.20 3.06
N SER A 165 11.65 -11.43 3.55
CA SER A 165 10.62 -12.48 3.47
C SER A 165 9.38 -12.13 4.31
N GLY A 166 8.21 -12.69 3.97
CA GLY A 166 6.98 -12.50 4.74
C GLY A 166 7.16 -12.80 6.23
N ALA A 167 7.86 -13.87 6.59
CA ALA A 167 8.15 -14.23 7.98
C ALA A 167 9.02 -13.18 8.70
N LEU A 168 10.02 -12.63 8.03
CA LEU A 168 10.86 -11.58 8.61
C LEU A 168 10.10 -10.24 8.68
N ALA A 169 9.25 -9.95 7.70
CA ALA A 169 8.41 -8.76 7.67
C ALA A 169 7.45 -8.70 8.88
N GLU A 170 6.86 -9.84 9.27
CA GLU A 170 6.05 -9.94 10.49
C GLU A 170 6.90 -9.65 11.74
N ARG A 171 8.07 -10.25 11.88
CA ARG A 171 8.96 -10.02 13.04
C ARG A 171 9.42 -8.56 13.17
N TYR A 172 9.54 -7.87 12.04
CA TYR A 172 9.94 -6.46 12.03
C TYR A 172 8.76 -5.51 12.29
N GLY A 173 7.51 -5.97 12.15
CA GLY A 173 6.33 -5.12 12.16
C GLY A 173 6.08 -4.43 10.82
N TYR A 174 6.74 -4.89 9.74
CA TYR A 174 6.47 -4.42 8.39
C TYR A 174 5.07 -4.82 7.94
N VAL A 175 4.68 -6.05 8.25
CA VAL A 175 3.30 -6.54 8.08
C VAL A 175 2.69 -6.91 9.43
N ASN A 176 1.37 -6.84 9.53
CA ASN A 176 0.63 -7.18 10.73
C ASN A 176 0.74 -8.68 11.04
N ARG A 177 0.69 -9.51 9.99
CA ARG A 177 0.81 -10.96 10.12
C ARG A 177 1.24 -11.60 8.81
N ALA A 178 2.10 -12.64 8.91
CA ALA A 178 2.43 -13.54 7.83
C ALA A 178 1.73 -14.89 8.05
N LEU A 179 0.86 -15.26 7.12
CA LEU A 179 0.03 -16.46 7.18
C LEU A 179 0.58 -17.54 6.24
N PRO A 180 0.34 -18.83 6.51
CA PRO A 180 0.54 -19.85 5.51
C PRO A 180 -0.19 -19.48 4.21
N ASP A 181 0.44 -19.66 3.06
CA ASP A 181 -0.07 -19.16 1.76
C ASP A 181 -1.53 -19.54 1.49
N GLY A 182 -1.89 -20.79 1.78
CA GLY A 182 -3.26 -21.28 1.58
C GLY A 182 -4.30 -20.70 2.53
N GLN A 183 -3.90 -19.97 3.60
CA GLN A 183 -4.83 -19.37 4.57
C GLN A 183 -4.98 -17.86 4.41
N LEU A 184 -4.15 -17.23 3.57
CA LEU A 184 -4.10 -15.77 3.47
C LEU A 184 -5.45 -15.17 3.01
N ASP A 185 -6.03 -15.71 1.94
CA ASP A 185 -7.27 -15.18 1.38
C ASP A 185 -8.45 -15.34 2.33
N GLU A 186 -8.61 -16.53 2.92
CA GLU A 186 -9.67 -16.81 3.89
C GLU A 186 -9.58 -15.87 5.09
N PHE A 187 -8.37 -15.67 5.63
CA PHE A 187 -8.15 -14.77 6.76
C PHE A 187 -8.51 -13.32 6.40
N VAL A 188 -8.02 -12.82 5.27
CA VAL A 188 -8.26 -11.43 4.83
C VAL A 188 -9.74 -11.22 4.52
N ASP A 189 -10.40 -12.15 3.84
CA ASP A 189 -11.84 -12.06 3.54
C ASP A 189 -12.71 -12.11 4.81
N ALA A 190 -12.36 -12.96 5.76
CA ALA A 190 -13.07 -13.04 7.05
C ALA A 190 -12.93 -11.71 7.83
N LEU A 191 -11.72 -11.16 7.91
CA LEU A 191 -11.48 -9.88 8.58
C LEU A 191 -12.22 -8.73 7.89
N ALA A 192 -12.10 -8.63 6.55
CA ALA A 192 -12.76 -7.59 5.77
C ALA A 192 -14.28 -7.66 5.89
N THR A 193 -14.86 -8.86 5.82
CA THR A 193 -16.30 -9.08 5.98
C THR A 193 -16.77 -8.68 7.39
N ARG A 194 -15.99 -9.04 8.42
CA ARG A 194 -16.28 -8.65 9.80
C ARG A 194 -16.29 -7.13 9.96
N ILE A 195 -15.26 -6.43 9.47
CA ILE A 195 -15.19 -4.96 9.57
C ILE A 195 -16.35 -4.33 8.78
N ALA A 196 -16.64 -4.83 7.57
CA ALA A 196 -17.74 -4.33 6.74
C ALA A 196 -19.13 -4.45 7.41
N SER A 197 -19.29 -5.32 8.40
CA SER A 197 -20.55 -5.47 9.17
C SER A 197 -20.75 -4.36 10.22
N PHE A 198 -19.73 -3.60 10.56
CA PHE A 198 -19.81 -2.57 11.59
C PHE A 198 -20.35 -1.24 11.03
N ASP A 199 -20.67 -0.31 11.93
CA ASP A 199 -21.10 1.04 11.56
C ASP A 199 -19.97 1.83 10.89
N LYS A 200 -20.26 2.46 9.74
CA LYS A 200 -19.26 3.20 8.96
C LYS A 200 -18.68 4.38 9.74
N ARG A 201 -19.51 5.12 10.48
CA ARG A 201 -19.07 6.27 11.26
C ARG A 201 -18.14 5.84 12.39
N ALA A 202 -18.47 4.74 13.08
CA ALA A 202 -17.60 4.20 14.12
C ALA A 202 -16.23 3.80 13.57
N ILE A 203 -16.18 3.17 12.37
CA ILE A 203 -14.94 2.81 11.68
C ILE A 203 -14.13 4.07 11.34
N SER A 204 -14.73 5.01 10.62
CA SER A 204 -14.04 6.20 10.12
C SER A 204 -13.53 7.10 11.25
N GLU A 205 -14.32 7.32 12.29
CA GLU A 205 -13.90 8.13 13.44
C GLU A 205 -12.79 7.44 14.25
N THR A 206 -12.88 6.13 14.46
CA THR A 206 -11.81 5.38 15.14
C THR A 206 -10.51 5.50 14.35
N LYS A 207 -10.55 5.27 13.02
CA LYS A 207 -9.38 5.41 12.16
C LYS A 207 -8.82 6.84 12.24
N ARG A 208 -9.65 7.86 12.14
CA ARG A 208 -9.23 9.26 12.21
C ARG A 208 -8.43 9.59 13.47
N PHE A 209 -8.83 9.07 14.64
CA PHE A 209 -8.06 9.26 15.87
C PHE A 209 -6.74 8.50 15.88
N VAL A 210 -6.70 7.29 15.32
CA VAL A 210 -5.47 6.52 15.14
C VAL A 210 -4.51 7.23 14.18
N ASP A 211 -5.04 7.79 13.09
CA ASP A 211 -4.27 8.52 12.09
C ASP A 211 -3.56 9.74 12.69
N VAL A 212 -4.25 10.53 13.53
CA VAL A 212 -3.65 11.67 14.23
C VAL A 212 -2.42 11.26 15.08
N ALA A 213 -2.44 10.06 15.65
CA ALA A 213 -1.37 9.57 16.50
C ALA A 213 -0.23 8.87 15.72
N SER A 214 -0.48 8.42 14.49
CA SER A 214 0.42 7.46 13.82
C SER A 214 0.83 7.84 12.39
N LEU A 215 0.02 8.57 11.63
CA LEU A 215 0.40 8.96 10.28
C LEU A 215 1.44 10.10 10.29
N PRO A 216 2.43 10.02 9.40
CA PRO A 216 3.35 11.15 9.21
C PRO A 216 2.61 12.35 8.62
N PRO A 217 3.00 13.57 8.98
CA PRO A 217 2.53 14.78 8.29
C PRO A 217 3.07 14.83 6.86
N ASP A 218 2.41 15.57 5.97
CA ASP A 218 2.71 15.57 4.53
C ASP A 218 4.13 16.01 4.21
N TYR A 219 4.67 16.97 4.97
CA TYR A 219 6.04 17.45 4.76
C TYR A 219 7.13 16.41 5.06
N GLU A 220 6.81 15.32 5.76
CA GLU A 220 7.75 14.22 5.99
C GLU A 220 7.66 13.12 4.90
N LEU A 221 6.64 13.15 4.07
CA LEU A 221 6.38 12.11 3.07
C LEU A 221 7.09 12.37 1.75
N ALA A 222 7.28 13.64 1.39
CA ALA A 222 7.98 14.03 0.17
C ALA A 222 9.45 14.30 0.48
N PRO A 223 10.42 13.67 -0.22
CA PRO A 223 11.79 14.18 -0.24
C PRO A 223 11.80 15.57 -0.91
N GLU A 224 12.59 16.49 -0.37
CA GLU A 224 12.85 17.78 -1.01
C GLU A 224 13.59 17.63 -2.33
#